data_a7462889035312f36541a88f9d7fd25e
#
_entry.id   a7462889035312f36541a88f9d7fd25e
#
_cell.length_a   1.000
_cell.length_b   1.000
_cell.length_c   1.000
_cell.angle_alpha   90.00
_cell.angle_beta   90.00
_cell.angle_gamma   90.00
#
_symmetry.space_group_name_H-M   'P 1'
#
loop_
_entity.id
_entity.type
_entity.pdbx_description
1 polymer ?
#
loop_
_entity_poly.entity_id
_entity_poly.type
_entity_poly.pdbx_seq_one_letter_code
_entity_poly.pdbx_strand_id
1 'polypeptide(L)'
;METPPFLGKILEIDLSVGTQKFLPFPHDLVWKHLGGRGFNVQFLYANLPSETDPLGPENILMFSCGLLTGTAAPTSSRLHVNARSPLTGILGSSNVGGGFGAGLRSCGIQSLIVRGKASEPVYLWINGDHIEIRSAKSIWGLDTWETDHYLKDKLGSEKLKIMTIGPGAEKGILFGCIMTERDHSAGRTGMGTVMGSKNLKAIVVKGQKQKKAFRSSKNGHEAIKQYLWQMKNSPHYKEMSTHGGSGYVKWADDMGILATRNFRENTFEDAEQIDGKNLKGKITTSRGCFRCPVRCKADLEFADSRFKGQKGVRPEFEPMLALGARCGLSDLETLVYLDNLCSRLGIDSISTGSVIAFAMDLFDRKILTTEDTGGLDLSWGNGKSMETLIRQMASGEGLGAILSKGVRQAARIIGRNAEHYAAHVKGLEMTGYHPDNIMGTALGYSVAT
;
A
#
# COMPACT_ATOMS: atom_id res chain seq x y z
N MET A 1 2.71 36.25 -4.91
CA MET A 1 1.54 35.39 -5.16
C MET A 1 0.90 35.07 -3.82
N GLU A 2 -0.40 35.25 -3.70
CA GLU A 2 -1.12 34.96 -2.44
C GLU A 2 -1.19 33.47 -2.14
N THR A 3 -1.21 33.12 -0.83
CA THR A 3 -1.38 31.72 -0.39
C THR A 3 -2.73 31.19 -0.87
N PRO A 4 -2.79 30.07 -1.56
CA PRO A 4 -4.08 29.47 -1.88
C PRO A 4 -4.92 29.30 -0.61
N PRO A 5 -6.14 29.87 -0.53
CA PRO A 5 -6.93 29.90 0.70
C PRO A 5 -7.37 28.51 1.20
N PHE A 6 -7.14 27.49 0.38
CA PHE A 6 -7.39 26.09 0.71
C PHE A 6 -6.16 25.33 1.22
N LEU A 7 -4.98 25.98 1.29
CA LEU A 7 -3.76 25.33 1.77
C LEU A 7 -3.85 25.11 3.29
N GLY A 8 -3.59 23.88 3.72
CA GLY A 8 -3.57 23.53 5.15
C GLY A 8 -2.23 23.82 5.82
N LYS A 9 -2.16 23.46 7.10
CA LYS A 9 -0.95 23.57 7.93
C LYS A 9 -0.13 22.27 7.86
N ILE A 10 1.12 22.33 8.33
CA ILE A 10 1.90 21.16 8.71
C ILE A 10 1.61 20.86 10.19
N LEU A 11 1.30 19.61 10.50
CA LEU A 11 1.31 19.08 11.86
C LEU A 11 2.60 18.29 12.03
N GLU A 12 3.49 18.72 12.90
CA GLU A 12 4.70 17.96 13.27
C GLU A 12 4.51 17.38 14.67
N ILE A 13 4.82 16.09 14.81
CA ILE A 13 4.72 15.33 16.06
C ILE A 13 6.06 14.66 16.32
N ASP A 14 6.59 14.82 17.53
CA ASP A 14 7.73 14.06 18.03
C ASP A 14 7.24 13.06 19.07
N LEU A 15 7.33 11.77 18.73
CA LEU A 15 6.85 10.67 19.58
C LEU A 15 7.78 10.39 20.77
N SER A 16 9.06 10.79 20.71
CA SER A 16 10.02 10.54 21.80
C SER A 16 9.73 11.42 23.02
N VAL A 17 9.31 12.66 22.77
CA VAL A 17 9.04 13.65 23.82
C VAL A 17 7.55 13.99 23.96
N GLY A 18 6.70 13.42 23.09
CA GLY A 18 5.26 13.64 23.15
C GLY A 18 4.80 15.04 22.73
N THR A 19 5.62 15.78 21.98
CA THR A 19 5.31 17.16 21.58
C THR A 19 4.64 17.22 20.21
N GLN A 20 3.84 18.27 20.01
CA GLN A 20 3.15 18.54 18.75
C GLN A 20 3.14 20.04 18.46
N LYS A 21 3.29 20.40 17.20
CA LYS A 21 3.21 21.79 16.75
C LYS A 21 2.58 21.92 15.37
N PHE A 22 1.85 23.01 15.16
CA PHE A 22 1.38 23.41 13.85
C PHE A 22 2.33 24.46 13.26
N LEU A 23 2.71 24.22 12.00
CA LEU A 23 3.54 25.13 11.23
C LEU A 23 2.78 25.59 9.97
N PRO A 24 3.02 26.81 9.48
CA PRO A 24 2.51 27.21 8.18
C PRO A 24 3.12 26.34 7.09
N PHE A 25 2.33 26.03 6.05
CA PHE A 25 2.88 25.34 4.89
C PHE A 25 3.70 26.34 4.06
N PRO A 26 4.97 26.05 3.71
CA PRO A 26 5.83 27.00 3.00
C PRO A 26 5.28 27.34 1.60
N HIS A 27 5.06 28.60 1.36
CA HIS A 27 4.39 29.12 0.16
C HIS A 27 5.14 28.88 -1.13
N ASP A 28 6.44 29.11 -1.08
CA ASP A 28 7.35 28.95 -2.21
C ASP A 28 7.46 27.49 -2.65
N LEU A 29 7.37 26.53 -1.70
CA LEU A 29 7.41 25.10 -1.98
C LEU A 29 6.15 24.60 -2.70
N VAL A 30 5.00 25.28 -2.54
CA VAL A 30 3.77 24.93 -3.27
C VAL A 30 3.97 25.06 -4.78
N TRP A 31 4.56 26.15 -5.21
CA TRP A 31 4.77 26.42 -6.63
C TRP A 31 5.89 25.60 -7.25
N LYS A 32 6.89 25.24 -6.45
CA LYS A 32 8.01 24.41 -6.89
C LYS A 32 7.69 22.91 -6.91
N HIS A 33 6.91 22.44 -5.95
CA HIS A 33 6.75 20.99 -5.67
C HIS A 33 5.30 20.50 -5.60
N LEU A 34 4.28 21.34 -5.74
CA LEU A 34 2.84 21.02 -5.79
C LEU A 34 2.27 20.28 -4.55
N GLY A 35 3.00 20.18 -3.45
CA GLY A 35 2.59 19.39 -2.27
C GLY A 35 2.76 17.86 -2.46
N GLY A 36 2.15 17.03 -1.60
CA GLY A 36 2.22 15.58 -1.68
C GLY A 36 3.65 15.05 -1.72
N ARG A 37 3.96 14.19 -2.69
CA ARG A 37 5.30 13.60 -2.86
C ARG A 37 6.38 14.67 -3.05
N GLY A 38 6.13 15.69 -3.86
CA GLY A 38 7.12 16.72 -4.15
C GLY A 38 7.55 17.48 -2.90
N PHE A 39 6.61 17.84 -2.03
CA PHE A 39 6.92 18.45 -0.74
C PHE A 39 7.68 17.47 0.18
N ASN A 40 7.24 16.21 0.28
CA ASN A 40 7.90 15.22 1.14
C ASN A 40 9.35 14.98 0.72
N VAL A 41 9.60 14.82 -0.59
CA VAL A 41 10.96 14.61 -1.11
C VAL A 41 11.87 15.79 -0.79
N GLN A 42 11.42 17.01 -1.06
CA GLN A 42 12.19 18.22 -0.75
C GLN A 42 12.47 18.35 0.76
N PHE A 43 11.46 18.07 1.59
CA PHE A 43 11.62 18.15 3.04
C PHE A 43 12.61 17.09 3.57
N LEU A 44 12.47 15.84 3.13
CA LEU A 44 13.37 14.74 3.53
C LEU A 44 14.80 15.00 3.07
N TYR A 45 14.99 15.45 1.83
CA TYR A 45 16.32 15.79 1.29
C TYR A 45 17.03 16.87 2.13
N ALA A 46 16.30 17.86 2.61
CA ALA A 46 16.84 18.95 3.41
C ALA A 46 17.05 18.60 4.91
N ASN A 47 16.36 17.57 5.43
CA ASN A 47 16.27 17.33 6.88
C ASN A 47 16.67 15.92 7.32
N LEU A 48 16.95 15.00 6.41
CA LEU A 48 17.27 13.62 6.72
C LEU A 48 18.69 13.27 6.23
N PRO A 49 19.67 13.04 7.11
CA PRO A 49 21.01 12.59 6.72
C PRO A 49 20.99 11.27 5.93
N SER A 50 21.92 11.14 4.98
CA SER A 50 22.01 9.96 4.11
C SER A 50 22.24 8.65 4.87
N GLU A 51 22.92 8.71 6.00
CA GLU A 51 23.28 7.56 6.83
C GLU A 51 22.25 7.18 7.89
N THR A 52 21.10 7.88 7.92
CA THR A 52 20.03 7.59 8.89
C THR A 52 19.59 6.13 8.81
N ASP A 53 19.52 5.43 9.94
CA ASP A 53 18.92 4.09 10.01
C ASP A 53 17.43 4.17 9.60
N PRO A 54 16.97 3.42 8.59
CA PRO A 54 15.57 3.42 8.16
C PRO A 54 14.59 3.06 9.27
N LEU A 55 14.99 2.28 10.28
CA LEU A 55 14.15 1.85 11.39
C LEU A 55 14.47 2.61 12.70
N GLY A 56 15.47 3.51 12.66
CA GLY A 56 15.85 4.35 13.77
C GLY A 56 14.84 5.46 14.07
N PRO A 57 14.87 6.03 15.28
CA PRO A 57 14.01 7.14 15.67
C PRO A 57 14.24 8.41 14.84
N GLU A 58 15.44 8.60 14.29
CA GLU A 58 15.83 9.76 13.47
C GLU A 58 15.17 9.76 12.09
N ASN A 59 14.74 8.59 11.59
CA ASN A 59 14.01 8.54 10.31
C ASN A 59 12.70 9.34 10.44
N ILE A 60 12.41 10.13 9.42
CA ILE A 60 11.23 10.99 9.40
C ILE A 60 10.16 10.31 8.54
N LEU A 61 8.96 10.09 9.13
CA LEU A 61 7.82 9.54 8.41
C LEU A 61 6.84 10.67 8.08
N MET A 62 6.56 10.87 6.78
CA MET A 62 5.73 11.98 6.30
C MET A 62 4.47 11.48 5.60
N PHE A 63 3.35 12.15 5.88
CA PHE A 63 2.05 11.94 5.24
C PHE A 63 1.58 13.25 4.65
N SER A 64 1.57 13.40 3.32
CA SER A 64 1.21 14.67 2.69
C SER A 64 0.14 14.51 1.61
N CYS A 65 -0.86 15.37 1.70
CA CYS A 65 -1.93 15.48 0.73
C CYS A 65 -1.47 16.25 -0.52
N GLY A 66 -1.95 15.85 -1.69
CA GLY A 66 -1.86 16.67 -2.89
C GLY A 66 -2.69 17.95 -2.74
N LEU A 67 -2.43 18.97 -3.56
CA LEU A 67 -3.15 20.26 -3.48
C LEU A 67 -4.66 20.10 -3.67
N LEU A 68 -5.08 19.19 -4.53
CA LEU A 68 -6.50 18.96 -4.83
C LEU A 68 -7.16 17.97 -3.87
N THR A 69 -6.42 17.31 -2.97
CA THR A 69 -6.98 16.36 -2.01
C THR A 69 -8.01 17.04 -1.10
N GLY A 70 -9.19 16.44 -0.99
CA GLY A 70 -10.28 17.00 -0.19
C GLY A 70 -11.09 18.11 -0.86
N THR A 71 -10.74 18.54 -2.08
CA THR A 71 -11.51 19.52 -2.87
C THR A 71 -12.65 18.88 -3.66
N ALA A 72 -13.30 19.65 -4.54
CA ALA A 72 -14.33 19.16 -5.45
C ALA A 72 -13.76 18.43 -6.68
N ALA A 73 -12.45 18.49 -6.91
CA ALA A 73 -11.81 17.82 -8.04
C ALA A 73 -12.02 16.28 -7.93
N PRO A 74 -12.53 15.63 -8.98
CA PRO A 74 -12.73 14.19 -8.97
C PRO A 74 -11.38 13.44 -8.99
N THR A 75 -11.36 12.20 -8.48
CA THR A 75 -10.18 11.31 -8.44
C THR A 75 -8.95 11.87 -7.70
N SER A 76 -9.10 12.91 -6.89
CA SER A 76 -8.00 13.65 -6.25
C SER A 76 -7.76 13.29 -4.78
N SER A 77 -8.19 12.12 -4.32
CA SER A 77 -8.12 11.73 -2.89
C SER A 77 -6.74 11.24 -2.42
N ARG A 78 -5.72 11.27 -3.27
CA ARG A 78 -4.42 10.66 -2.98
C ARG A 78 -3.66 11.37 -1.87
N LEU A 79 -3.03 10.54 -1.02
CA LEU A 79 -2.09 10.89 0.02
C LEU A 79 -0.75 10.20 -0.29
N HIS A 80 0.36 10.87 -0.06
CA HIS A 80 1.71 10.31 -0.20
C HIS A 80 2.36 10.09 1.16
N VAL A 81 2.98 8.93 1.32
CA VAL A 81 3.75 8.56 2.51
C VAL A 81 5.20 8.34 2.10
N ASN A 82 6.12 9.05 2.75
CA ASN A 82 7.54 9.00 2.42
C ASN A 82 8.40 8.95 3.70
N ALA A 83 9.48 8.20 3.61
CA ALA A 83 10.55 8.09 4.60
C ALA A 83 11.78 7.48 3.93
N ARG A 84 12.89 7.28 4.63
CA ARG A 84 13.93 6.35 4.19
C ARG A 84 13.39 4.92 4.28
N SER A 85 13.49 4.17 3.20
CA SER A 85 12.93 2.82 3.07
C SER A 85 13.80 1.76 3.74
N PRO A 86 13.25 0.90 4.60
CA PRO A 86 14.00 -0.22 5.18
C PRO A 86 14.30 -1.33 4.16
N LEU A 87 13.49 -1.44 3.09
CA LEU A 87 13.66 -2.44 2.04
C LEU A 87 14.78 -2.06 1.05
N THR A 88 14.81 -0.79 0.64
CA THR A 88 15.72 -0.32 -0.41
C THR A 88 16.94 0.42 0.11
N GLY A 89 16.86 1.03 1.29
CA GLY A 89 17.88 1.90 1.87
C GLY A 89 17.90 3.32 1.29
N ILE A 90 17.04 3.62 0.32
CA ILE A 90 16.91 4.93 -0.32
C ILE A 90 15.55 5.56 0.00
N LEU A 91 15.17 6.64 -0.69
CA LEU A 91 13.85 7.26 -0.53
C LEU A 91 12.71 6.27 -0.80
N GLY A 92 11.91 5.99 0.22
CA GLY A 92 10.66 5.27 0.10
C GLY A 92 9.51 6.19 -0.29
N SER A 93 8.64 5.73 -1.20
CA SER A 93 7.49 6.49 -1.64
C SER A 93 6.30 5.60 -1.87
N SER A 94 5.28 5.77 -1.05
CA SER A 94 4.00 5.09 -1.17
C SER A 94 2.88 6.09 -1.46
N ASN A 95 1.84 5.62 -2.14
CA ASN A 95 0.70 6.44 -2.53
C ASN A 95 -0.61 5.69 -2.21
N VAL A 96 -1.51 6.32 -1.49
CA VAL A 96 -2.77 5.69 -1.07
C VAL A 96 -4.00 6.51 -1.44
N GLY A 97 -5.07 5.82 -1.83
CA GLY A 97 -6.39 6.37 -2.09
C GLY A 97 -7.29 6.41 -0.86
N GLY A 98 -8.57 6.14 -1.04
CA GLY A 98 -9.56 6.11 0.03
C GLY A 98 -10.03 7.50 0.47
N GLY A 99 -10.40 7.62 1.73
CA GLY A 99 -10.92 8.86 2.31
C GLY A 99 -10.03 9.52 3.36
N PHE A 100 -8.92 8.86 3.76
CA PHE A 100 -8.07 9.37 4.84
C PHE A 100 -7.47 10.75 4.54
N GLY A 101 -6.90 10.94 3.34
CA GLY A 101 -6.33 12.23 2.94
C GLY A 101 -7.36 13.36 2.98
N ALA A 102 -8.60 13.10 2.53
CA ALA A 102 -9.69 14.08 2.61
C ALA A 102 -10.09 14.36 4.08
N GLY A 103 -10.08 13.35 4.94
CA GLY A 103 -10.29 13.50 6.38
C GLY A 103 -9.23 14.40 7.01
N LEU A 104 -7.95 14.15 6.75
CA LEU A 104 -6.83 14.94 7.25
C LEU A 104 -6.94 16.40 6.79
N ARG A 105 -7.23 16.62 5.50
CA ARG A 105 -7.49 17.95 4.93
C ARG A 105 -8.66 18.67 5.59
N SER A 106 -9.71 17.96 5.97
CA SER A 106 -10.86 18.54 6.64
C SER A 106 -10.53 19.07 8.05
N CYS A 107 -9.47 18.54 8.67
CA CYS A 107 -8.88 19.06 9.91
C CYS A 107 -7.89 20.22 9.67
N GLY A 108 -7.76 20.73 8.43
CA GLY A 108 -6.84 21.82 8.11
C GLY A 108 -5.38 21.40 7.97
N ILE A 109 -5.10 20.09 7.93
CA ILE A 109 -3.73 19.55 7.86
C ILE A 109 -3.41 19.18 6.40
N GLN A 110 -2.35 19.79 5.85
CA GLN A 110 -1.80 19.48 4.52
C GLN A 110 -0.78 18.38 4.59
N SER A 111 0.05 18.40 5.63
CA SER A 111 1.11 17.43 5.87
C SER A 111 1.19 17.09 7.36
N LEU A 112 1.37 15.80 7.65
CA LEU A 112 1.72 15.29 8.97
C LEU A 112 3.15 14.76 8.91
N ILE A 113 3.99 15.23 9.82
CA ILE A 113 5.39 14.81 9.99
C ILE A 113 5.51 14.10 11.33
N VAL A 114 6.01 12.88 11.34
CA VAL A 114 6.22 12.07 12.53
C VAL A 114 7.71 11.82 12.72
N ARG A 115 8.24 12.31 13.84
CA ARG A 115 9.62 12.12 14.29
C ARG A 115 9.66 11.28 15.55
N GLY A 116 10.86 10.85 15.90
CA GLY A 116 11.12 10.11 17.14
C GLY A 116 10.50 8.71 17.15
N LYS A 117 10.46 8.14 18.34
CA LYS A 117 9.89 6.82 18.65
C LYS A 117 9.21 6.88 20.01
N ALA A 118 7.97 6.46 20.10
CA ALA A 118 7.29 6.34 21.39
C ALA A 118 7.90 5.21 22.23
N SER A 119 7.94 5.39 23.55
CA SER A 119 8.45 4.36 24.50
C SER A 119 7.56 3.10 24.52
N GLU A 120 6.28 3.26 24.21
CA GLU A 120 5.26 2.21 24.17
C GLU A 120 4.37 2.36 22.93
N PRO A 121 3.61 1.31 22.52
CA PRO A 121 2.66 1.41 21.43
C PRO A 121 1.63 2.52 21.61
N VAL A 122 1.53 3.40 20.61
CA VAL A 122 0.61 4.54 20.59
C VAL A 122 -0.19 4.62 19.29
N TYR A 123 -1.28 5.39 19.33
CA TYR A 123 -1.97 5.88 18.14
C TYR A 123 -2.22 7.39 18.25
N LEU A 124 -2.26 8.06 17.11
CA LEU A 124 -2.60 9.47 17.03
C LEU A 124 -4.11 9.63 16.90
N TRP A 125 -4.70 10.51 17.73
CA TRP A 125 -6.08 10.96 17.61
C TRP A 125 -6.09 12.42 17.13
N ILE A 126 -6.71 12.66 15.98
CA ILE A 126 -6.77 13.96 15.32
C ILE A 126 -8.26 14.36 15.18
N ASN A 127 -8.67 15.44 15.85
CA ASN A 127 -10.03 15.98 15.81
C ASN A 127 -10.00 17.51 15.63
N GLY A 128 -9.88 17.97 14.40
CA GLY A 128 -9.59 19.37 14.10
C GLY A 128 -8.20 19.77 14.60
N ASP A 129 -8.14 20.81 15.43
CA ASP A 129 -6.88 21.28 16.06
C ASP A 129 -6.55 20.51 17.38
N HIS A 130 -7.45 19.64 17.84
CA HIS A 130 -7.24 18.83 19.03
C HIS A 130 -6.51 17.52 18.66
N ILE A 131 -5.26 17.40 19.11
CA ILE A 131 -4.38 16.28 18.80
C ILE A 131 -3.99 15.58 20.10
N GLU A 132 -4.06 14.27 20.11
CA GLU A 132 -3.62 13.46 21.26
C GLU A 132 -2.80 12.27 20.80
N ILE A 133 -1.80 11.91 21.61
CA ILE A 133 -1.07 10.66 21.53
C ILE A 133 -1.69 9.73 22.57
N ARG A 134 -2.31 8.64 22.13
CA ARG A 134 -3.05 7.70 22.97
C ARG A 134 -2.40 6.34 22.99
N SER A 135 -2.52 5.60 24.10
CA SER A 135 -2.02 4.23 24.19
C SER A 135 -2.69 3.29 23.20
N ALA A 136 -1.87 2.51 22.48
CA ALA A 136 -2.29 1.46 21.55
C ALA A 136 -2.02 0.04 22.08
N LYS A 137 -1.69 -0.15 23.36
CA LYS A 137 -1.38 -1.46 23.95
C LYS A 137 -2.48 -2.51 23.70
N SER A 138 -3.75 -2.10 23.77
CA SER A 138 -4.90 -3.00 23.56
C SER A 138 -5.15 -3.41 22.11
N ILE A 139 -4.50 -2.75 21.15
CA ILE A 139 -4.66 -2.99 19.71
C ILE A 139 -3.36 -3.38 19.02
N TRP A 140 -2.25 -3.42 19.75
CA TRP A 140 -0.99 -3.95 19.24
C TRP A 140 -1.10 -5.45 19.05
N GLY A 141 -0.70 -5.96 17.90
CA GLY A 141 -0.87 -7.37 17.51
C GLY A 141 -2.19 -7.66 16.76
N LEU A 142 -3.20 -6.80 16.88
CA LEU A 142 -4.42 -6.95 16.06
C LEU A 142 -4.13 -6.70 14.58
N ASP A 143 -4.84 -7.42 13.71
CA ASP A 143 -4.76 -7.16 12.28
C ASP A 143 -5.36 -5.79 11.90
N THR A 144 -5.19 -5.36 10.65
CA THR A 144 -5.61 -4.03 10.22
C THR A 144 -7.13 -3.85 10.25
N TRP A 145 -7.91 -4.90 9.96
CA TRP A 145 -9.37 -4.87 9.97
C TRP A 145 -9.91 -4.86 11.41
N GLU A 146 -9.34 -5.69 12.28
CA GLU A 146 -9.66 -5.72 13.71
C GLU A 146 -9.35 -4.38 14.36
N THR A 147 -8.20 -3.77 14.02
CA THR A 147 -7.80 -2.45 14.52
C THR A 147 -8.78 -1.36 14.07
N ASP A 148 -9.18 -1.34 12.79
CA ASP A 148 -10.16 -0.37 12.25
C ASP A 148 -11.50 -0.50 12.97
N HIS A 149 -12.01 -1.72 13.12
CA HIS A 149 -13.27 -2.00 13.80
C HIS A 149 -13.22 -1.61 15.27
N TYR A 150 -12.20 -2.05 16.00
CA TYR A 150 -12.02 -1.72 17.42
C TYR A 150 -11.98 -0.21 17.68
N LEU A 151 -11.23 0.53 16.86
CA LEU A 151 -11.11 1.99 17.04
C LEU A 151 -12.41 2.71 16.70
N LYS A 152 -13.17 2.28 15.69
CA LYS A 152 -14.48 2.84 15.36
C LYS A 152 -15.49 2.60 16.46
N ASP A 153 -15.54 1.39 16.99
CA ASP A 153 -16.42 1.02 18.11
C ASP A 153 -16.07 1.81 19.37
N LYS A 154 -14.81 1.75 19.80
CA LYS A 154 -14.30 2.46 20.99
C LYS A 154 -14.53 3.97 20.96
N LEU A 155 -14.40 4.58 19.77
CA LEU A 155 -14.55 6.03 19.59
C LEU A 155 -15.97 6.45 19.14
N GLY A 156 -16.88 5.49 19.01
CA GLY A 156 -18.31 5.69 18.76
C GLY A 156 -18.62 6.32 17.40
N SER A 157 -17.85 6.00 16.33
CA SER A 157 -18.11 6.57 15.02
C SER A 157 -17.57 5.77 13.83
N GLU A 158 -18.45 5.31 12.97
CA GLU A 158 -18.13 4.69 11.67
C GLU A 158 -17.52 5.68 10.66
N LYS A 159 -17.63 6.98 10.89
CA LYS A 159 -17.13 8.02 9.98
C LYS A 159 -15.65 8.35 10.18
N LEU A 160 -15.00 7.73 11.15
CA LEU A 160 -13.57 7.89 11.38
C LEU A 160 -12.78 7.43 10.16
N LYS A 161 -11.69 8.15 9.88
CA LYS A 161 -10.70 7.76 8.88
C LYS A 161 -9.46 7.28 9.60
N ILE A 162 -9.10 6.03 9.37
CA ILE A 162 -8.05 5.35 10.11
C ILE A 162 -7.00 4.85 9.12
N MET A 163 -5.74 5.15 9.40
CA MET A 163 -4.58 4.47 8.83
C MET A 163 -3.95 3.62 9.92
N THR A 164 -3.64 2.38 9.63
CA THR A 164 -3.08 1.44 10.60
C THR A 164 -2.09 0.49 9.96
N ILE A 165 -1.21 -0.06 10.79
CA ILE A 165 -0.31 -1.16 10.43
C ILE A 165 -0.83 -2.48 11.00
N GLY A 166 -0.44 -3.57 10.38
CA GLY A 166 -0.72 -4.93 10.84
C GLY A 166 0.47 -5.58 11.53
N PRO A 167 0.29 -6.84 11.99
CA PRO A 167 1.32 -7.60 12.71
C PRO A 167 2.64 -7.73 11.95
N GLY A 168 2.61 -7.83 10.61
CA GLY A 168 3.83 -7.94 9.81
C GLY A 168 4.75 -6.72 9.99
N ALA A 169 4.19 -5.51 9.96
CA ALA A 169 4.97 -4.28 10.17
C ALA A 169 5.46 -4.14 11.62
N GLU A 170 4.66 -4.57 12.60
CA GLU A 170 5.03 -4.59 14.02
C GLU A 170 6.21 -5.54 14.29
N LYS A 171 6.30 -6.64 13.55
CA LYS A 171 7.37 -7.65 13.62
C LYS A 171 8.58 -7.32 12.74
N GLY A 172 8.53 -6.23 11.98
CA GLY A 172 9.68 -5.72 11.24
C GLY A 172 9.90 -6.34 9.84
N ILE A 173 8.84 -6.86 9.20
CA ILE A 173 8.91 -7.21 7.78
C ILE A 173 9.29 -5.99 6.95
N LEU A 174 10.30 -6.07 6.05
CA LEU A 174 10.86 -4.88 5.41
C LEU A 174 9.93 -4.22 4.37
N PHE A 175 8.84 -4.88 3.98
CA PHE A 175 7.82 -4.39 3.06
C PHE A 175 6.43 -4.27 3.70
N GLY A 176 6.38 -3.89 4.99
CA GLY A 176 5.13 -3.61 5.69
C GLY A 176 4.38 -2.41 5.11
N CYS A 177 3.05 -2.53 5.03
CA CYS A 177 2.14 -1.52 4.51
C CYS A 177 1.46 -0.70 5.61
N ILE A 178 0.98 0.49 5.25
CA ILE A 178 -0.02 1.23 6.02
C ILE A 178 -1.36 1.08 5.31
N MET A 179 -2.36 0.51 5.99
CA MET A 179 -3.68 0.24 5.44
C MET A 179 -4.70 1.27 5.88
N THR A 180 -5.67 1.57 5.02
CA THR A 180 -6.86 2.37 5.35
C THR A 180 -8.10 1.80 4.66
N GLU A 181 -9.26 1.90 5.33
CA GLU A 181 -10.54 1.45 4.79
C GLU A 181 -10.51 -0.02 4.29
N ARG A 182 -9.75 -0.87 4.96
CA ARG A 182 -9.52 -2.31 4.72
C ARG A 182 -8.71 -2.68 3.48
N ASP A 183 -8.83 -1.96 2.37
CA ASP A 183 -8.32 -2.35 1.05
C ASP A 183 -7.54 -1.27 0.30
N HIS A 184 -7.30 -0.13 0.94
CA HIS A 184 -6.42 0.88 0.39
C HIS A 184 -5.08 0.82 1.12
N SER A 185 -4.02 0.60 0.37
CA SER A 185 -2.68 0.42 0.90
C SER A 185 -1.73 1.56 0.47
N ALA A 186 -0.99 2.12 1.42
CA ALA A 186 0.29 2.74 1.16
C ALA A 186 1.33 1.59 1.16
N GLY A 187 1.42 0.90 -0.01
CA GLY A 187 1.84 -0.47 -0.10
C GLY A 187 3.34 -0.68 -0.13
N ARG A 188 4.01 -0.13 -1.11
CA ARG A 188 5.41 -0.47 -1.40
C ARG A 188 6.41 0.30 -0.56
N THR A 189 7.69 -0.16 -0.55
CA THR A 189 8.84 0.48 0.10
C THR A 189 8.88 0.44 1.63
N GLY A 190 7.97 -0.29 2.31
CA GLY A 190 8.06 -0.57 3.75
C GLY A 190 7.69 0.59 4.68
N MET A 191 6.83 1.51 4.23
CA MET A 191 6.42 2.65 5.07
C MET A 191 5.66 2.22 6.34
N GLY A 192 4.96 1.08 6.29
CA GLY A 192 4.33 0.48 7.47
C GLY A 192 5.34 0.03 8.51
N THR A 193 6.45 -0.54 8.06
CA THR A 193 7.55 -0.96 8.94
C THR A 193 8.21 0.23 9.62
N VAL A 194 8.41 1.33 8.89
CA VAL A 194 8.88 2.60 9.50
C VAL A 194 7.90 3.10 10.55
N MET A 195 6.59 3.01 10.29
CA MET A 195 5.56 3.39 11.27
C MET A 195 5.62 2.47 12.51
N GLY A 196 5.77 1.16 12.31
CA GLY A 196 5.90 0.16 13.38
C GLY A 196 7.16 0.35 14.23
N SER A 197 8.32 0.66 13.61
CA SER A 197 9.58 0.93 14.32
C SER A 197 9.48 2.12 15.28
N LYS A 198 8.53 3.04 15.03
CA LYS A 198 8.22 4.19 15.89
C LYS A 198 7.21 3.87 17.00
N ASN A 199 6.78 2.62 17.15
CA ASN A 199 5.69 2.20 18.02
C ASN A 199 4.35 2.91 17.72
N LEU A 200 4.14 3.34 16.47
CA LEU A 200 2.92 4.00 16.03
C LEU A 200 1.99 2.99 15.34
N LYS A 201 0.93 2.57 16.03
CA LYS A 201 -0.04 1.57 15.53
C LYS A 201 -1.00 2.14 14.51
N ALA A 202 -1.53 3.33 14.80
CA ALA A 202 -2.57 3.92 13.96
C ALA A 202 -2.57 5.45 14.01
N ILE A 203 -3.17 6.05 12.98
CA ILE A 203 -3.51 7.47 12.91
C ILE A 203 -5.01 7.55 12.65
N VAL A 204 -5.74 8.13 13.60
CA VAL A 204 -7.21 8.23 13.57
C VAL A 204 -7.62 9.67 13.37
N VAL A 205 -8.40 9.93 12.34
CA VAL A 205 -8.87 11.26 12.00
C VAL A 205 -10.39 11.34 12.10
N LYS A 206 -10.89 12.24 12.95
CA LYS A 206 -12.29 12.64 12.96
C LYS A 206 -12.45 13.84 12.03
N GLY A 207 -12.88 13.57 10.79
CA GLY A 207 -13.07 14.60 9.78
C GLY A 207 -14.08 15.64 10.22
N GLN A 208 -13.80 16.90 9.91
CA GLN A 208 -14.66 18.05 10.20
C GLN A 208 -15.53 18.38 8.97
N LYS A 209 -16.63 19.12 9.18
CA LYS A 209 -17.38 19.70 8.05
C LYS A 209 -16.45 20.63 7.27
N GLN A 210 -16.31 20.39 5.96
CA GLN A 210 -15.45 21.23 5.12
C GLN A 210 -15.90 22.69 5.17
N LYS A 211 -14.94 23.58 5.46
CA LYS A 211 -15.14 25.03 5.43
C LYS A 211 -15.38 25.49 3.97
N LYS A 212 -16.09 26.61 3.78
CA LYS A 212 -16.41 27.22 2.48
C LYS A 212 -15.18 27.50 1.57
N ALA A 213 -13.98 27.57 2.15
CA ALA A 213 -12.71 27.81 1.46
C ALA A 213 -12.35 26.76 0.38
N PHE A 214 -13.02 25.59 0.38
CA PHE A 214 -12.83 24.56 -0.67
C PHE A 214 -13.79 24.70 -1.85
N ARG A 215 -14.51 25.82 -1.99
CA ARG A 215 -15.35 26.07 -3.15
C ARG A 215 -14.47 26.45 -4.34
N SER A 216 -14.65 25.76 -5.46
CA SER A 216 -13.99 26.11 -6.71
C SER A 216 -14.55 27.43 -7.28
N SER A 217 -13.71 28.19 -8.00
CA SER A 217 -14.14 29.33 -8.80
C SER A 217 -15.11 28.87 -9.92
N LYS A 218 -15.77 29.82 -10.60
CA LYS A 218 -16.60 29.51 -11.78
C LYS A 218 -15.83 28.66 -12.81
N ASN A 219 -14.62 29.07 -13.16
CA ASN A 219 -13.75 28.34 -14.08
C ASN A 219 -13.38 26.95 -13.55
N GLY A 220 -13.16 26.82 -12.23
CA GLY A 220 -12.92 25.53 -11.60
C GLY A 220 -14.11 24.58 -11.68
N HIS A 221 -15.35 25.09 -11.59
CA HIS A 221 -16.55 24.27 -11.78
C HIS A 221 -16.69 23.77 -13.21
N GLU A 222 -16.44 24.64 -14.21
CA GLU A 222 -16.49 24.24 -15.61
C GLU A 222 -15.40 23.19 -15.94
N ALA A 223 -14.17 23.39 -15.44
CA ALA A 223 -13.11 22.40 -15.60
C ALA A 223 -13.47 21.03 -14.98
N ILE A 224 -14.10 21.02 -13.80
CA ILE A 224 -14.58 19.80 -13.16
C ILE A 224 -15.65 19.10 -14.02
N LYS A 225 -16.63 19.85 -14.57
CA LYS A 225 -17.67 19.31 -15.44
C LYS A 225 -17.08 18.67 -16.70
N GLN A 226 -16.16 19.40 -17.35
CA GLN A 226 -15.48 18.94 -18.56
C GLN A 226 -14.69 17.66 -18.28
N TYR A 227 -13.92 17.61 -17.19
CA TYR A 227 -13.15 16.43 -16.80
C TYR A 227 -14.05 15.23 -16.48
N LEU A 228 -15.16 15.45 -15.75
CA LEU A 228 -16.13 14.38 -15.46
C LEU A 228 -16.77 13.83 -16.74
N TRP A 229 -17.07 14.71 -17.71
CA TRP A 229 -17.61 14.31 -19.01
C TRP A 229 -16.60 13.47 -19.79
N GLN A 230 -15.35 13.95 -19.93
CA GLN A 230 -14.27 13.21 -20.61
C GLN A 230 -14.05 11.83 -19.99
N MET A 231 -13.96 11.78 -18.65
CA MET A 231 -13.74 10.53 -17.94
C MET A 231 -14.89 9.52 -18.17
N LYS A 232 -16.15 9.95 -18.04
CA LYS A 232 -17.31 9.06 -18.22
C LYS A 232 -17.46 8.56 -19.65
N ASN A 233 -16.98 9.32 -20.63
CA ASN A 233 -16.99 8.94 -22.06
C ASN A 233 -15.71 8.19 -22.48
N SER A 234 -14.76 7.97 -21.57
CA SER A 234 -13.61 7.12 -21.82
C SER A 234 -14.03 5.64 -21.93
N PRO A 235 -13.54 4.87 -22.90
CA PRO A 235 -13.83 3.44 -23.02
C PRO A 235 -13.39 2.67 -21.76
N HIS A 236 -12.33 3.08 -21.10
CA HIS A 236 -11.83 2.45 -19.87
C HIS A 236 -12.70 2.73 -18.63
N TYR A 237 -13.57 3.75 -18.65
CA TYR A 237 -14.38 4.10 -17.48
C TYR A 237 -15.31 2.96 -17.09
N LYS A 238 -16.05 2.41 -18.07
CA LYS A 238 -17.00 1.32 -17.84
C LYS A 238 -16.30 0.06 -17.34
N GLU A 239 -15.17 -0.30 -17.96
CA GLU A 239 -14.36 -1.46 -17.60
C GLU A 239 -13.87 -1.33 -16.14
N MET A 240 -13.21 -0.22 -15.81
CA MET A 240 -12.71 0.06 -14.46
C MET A 240 -13.81 0.13 -13.41
N SER A 241 -15.01 0.66 -13.75
CA SER A 241 -16.12 0.74 -12.80
C SER A 241 -16.75 -0.63 -12.54
N THR A 242 -16.74 -1.51 -13.51
CA THR A 242 -17.36 -2.84 -13.43
C THR A 242 -16.39 -3.85 -12.81
N HIS A 243 -15.17 -3.94 -13.32
CA HIS A 243 -14.22 -5.00 -13.00
C HIS A 243 -13.05 -4.54 -12.13
N GLY A 244 -12.83 -3.22 -11.97
CA GLY A 244 -11.65 -2.67 -11.31
C GLY A 244 -10.38 -2.98 -12.09
N GLY A 245 -9.22 -2.77 -11.44
CA GLY A 245 -7.92 -3.11 -12.03
C GLY A 245 -7.74 -4.61 -12.26
N SER A 246 -8.36 -5.45 -11.44
CA SER A 246 -8.26 -6.91 -11.55
C SER A 246 -8.77 -7.48 -12.88
N GLY A 247 -9.67 -6.78 -13.60
CA GLY A 247 -10.20 -7.22 -14.89
C GLY A 247 -9.27 -7.06 -16.09
N TYR A 248 -8.00 -6.75 -15.87
CA TYR A 248 -7.00 -6.57 -16.93
C TYR A 248 -5.94 -7.69 -16.97
N VAL A 249 -6.13 -8.81 -16.25
CA VAL A 249 -5.16 -9.91 -16.23
C VAL A 249 -5.07 -10.55 -17.62
N LYS A 250 -6.20 -10.94 -18.21
CA LYS A 250 -6.21 -11.54 -19.55
C LYS A 250 -5.68 -10.58 -20.63
N TRP A 251 -5.97 -9.27 -20.50
CA TRP A 251 -5.38 -8.28 -21.40
C TRP A 251 -3.84 -8.25 -21.30
N ALA A 252 -3.28 -8.34 -20.09
CA ALA A 252 -1.83 -8.37 -19.91
C ALA A 252 -1.20 -9.65 -20.48
N ASP A 253 -1.91 -10.77 -20.39
CA ASP A 253 -1.53 -12.03 -21.00
C ASP A 253 -1.52 -11.94 -22.53
N ASP A 254 -2.62 -11.44 -23.14
CA ASP A 254 -2.74 -11.25 -24.59
C ASP A 254 -1.66 -10.32 -25.16
N MET A 255 -1.17 -9.37 -24.35
CA MET A 255 -0.06 -8.48 -24.73
C MET A 255 1.32 -9.10 -24.51
N GLY A 256 1.42 -10.30 -23.96
CA GLY A 256 2.69 -10.95 -23.62
C GLY A 256 3.51 -10.19 -22.57
N ILE A 257 2.82 -9.55 -21.61
CA ILE A 257 3.47 -8.73 -20.56
C ILE A 257 3.18 -9.23 -19.15
N LEU A 258 2.55 -10.40 -19.02
CA LEU A 258 2.19 -10.99 -17.73
C LEU A 258 3.38 -11.78 -17.16
N ALA A 259 4.06 -11.18 -16.17
CA ALA A 259 5.20 -11.84 -15.54
C ALA A 259 4.77 -13.12 -14.81
N THR A 260 5.20 -14.26 -15.31
CA THR A 260 4.79 -15.60 -14.88
C THR A 260 5.97 -16.37 -14.29
N ARG A 261 5.74 -17.19 -13.26
CA ARG A 261 6.73 -18.05 -12.59
C ARG A 261 8.08 -17.38 -12.38
N ASN A 262 8.09 -16.33 -11.54
CA ASN A 262 9.28 -15.52 -11.24
C ASN A 262 9.97 -14.93 -12.48
N PHE A 263 9.20 -14.41 -13.45
CA PHE A 263 9.70 -13.83 -14.73
C PHE A 263 10.34 -14.86 -15.69
N ARG A 264 10.05 -16.15 -15.55
CA ARG A 264 10.48 -17.16 -16.52
C ARG A 264 9.73 -17.06 -17.84
N GLU A 265 8.47 -16.58 -17.77
CA GLU A 265 7.54 -16.50 -18.89
C GLU A 265 6.82 -15.15 -18.86
N ASN A 266 6.28 -14.73 -20.00
CA ASN A 266 5.57 -13.47 -20.19
C ASN A 266 4.07 -13.65 -20.50
N THR A 267 3.60 -14.90 -20.43
CA THR A 267 2.18 -15.33 -20.55
C THR A 267 1.90 -16.40 -19.50
N PHE A 268 0.60 -16.59 -19.18
CA PHE A 268 0.15 -17.59 -18.22
C PHE A 268 -1.02 -18.41 -18.80
N GLU A 269 -0.86 -19.72 -18.88
CA GLU A 269 -1.84 -20.62 -19.46
C GLU A 269 -3.25 -20.52 -18.83
N ASP A 270 -3.31 -20.21 -17.54
CA ASP A 270 -4.56 -20.08 -16.77
C ASP A 270 -4.97 -18.60 -16.52
N ALA A 271 -4.46 -17.65 -17.32
CA ALA A 271 -4.72 -16.22 -17.13
C ALA A 271 -6.22 -15.86 -17.13
N GLU A 272 -7.02 -16.55 -17.95
CA GLU A 272 -8.46 -16.35 -17.99
C GLU A 272 -9.15 -16.79 -16.70
N GLN A 273 -8.66 -17.84 -16.04
CA GLN A 273 -9.23 -18.36 -14.78
C GLN A 273 -9.07 -17.35 -13.65
N ILE A 274 -7.94 -16.63 -13.60
CA ILE A 274 -7.64 -15.63 -12.59
C ILE A 274 -8.02 -14.20 -13.01
N ASP A 275 -8.66 -13.98 -14.18
CA ASP A 275 -9.11 -12.64 -14.54
C ASP A 275 -10.22 -12.16 -13.60
N GLY A 276 -10.09 -10.92 -13.12
CA GLY A 276 -11.05 -10.33 -12.19
C GLY A 276 -12.46 -10.12 -12.75
N LYS A 277 -12.69 -10.32 -14.05
CA LYS A 277 -14.02 -10.36 -14.65
C LYS A 277 -14.86 -11.50 -14.08
N ASN A 278 -14.22 -12.60 -13.68
CA ASN A 278 -14.86 -13.74 -13.03
C ASN A 278 -15.39 -13.45 -11.61
N LEU A 279 -15.00 -12.31 -11.02
CA LEU A 279 -15.52 -11.86 -9.73
C LEU A 279 -16.86 -11.13 -9.82
N LYS A 280 -17.38 -10.84 -11.04
CA LYS A 280 -18.59 -10.02 -11.23
C LYS A 280 -19.79 -10.54 -10.45
N GLY A 281 -20.03 -11.85 -10.45
CA GLY A 281 -21.15 -12.49 -9.75
C GLY A 281 -21.01 -12.53 -8.22
N LYS A 282 -19.83 -12.19 -7.68
CA LYS A 282 -19.52 -12.21 -6.25
C LYS A 282 -19.57 -10.81 -5.63
N ILE A 283 -19.77 -9.74 -6.43
CA ILE A 283 -19.78 -8.35 -5.95
C ILE A 283 -21.07 -8.08 -5.17
N THR A 284 -20.95 -7.68 -3.91
CA THR A 284 -22.08 -7.25 -3.07
C THR A 284 -22.20 -5.74 -2.97
N THR A 285 -21.07 -5.00 -2.97
CA THR A 285 -21.05 -3.54 -2.84
C THR A 285 -19.89 -2.95 -3.62
N SER A 286 -20.18 -1.96 -4.49
CA SER A 286 -19.13 -1.17 -5.14
C SER A 286 -18.74 0.02 -4.29
N ARG A 287 -17.42 0.24 -4.10
CA ARG A 287 -16.85 1.31 -3.29
C ARG A 287 -15.85 2.14 -4.10
N GLY A 288 -15.56 3.33 -3.65
CA GLY A 288 -14.60 4.21 -4.34
C GLY A 288 -13.91 5.16 -3.36
N CYS A 289 -12.78 5.70 -3.78
CA CYS A 289 -12.10 6.77 -3.08
C CYS A 289 -12.98 8.01 -2.93
N PHE A 290 -12.62 8.91 -2.03
CA PHE A 290 -13.36 10.16 -1.83
C PHE A 290 -13.57 10.93 -3.15
N ARG A 291 -14.84 11.19 -3.49
CA ARG A 291 -15.26 11.87 -4.73
C ARG A 291 -14.74 11.26 -6.03
N CYS A 292 -14.39 9.97 -6.04
CA CYS A 292 -14.02 9.26 -7.26
C CYS A 292 -15.27 8.57 -7.84
N PRO A 293 -15.72 8.94 -9.05
CA PRO A 293 -16.90 8.34 -9.66
C PRO A 293 -16.62 6.96 -10.27
N VAL A 294 -15.35 6.57 -10.45
CA VAL A 294 -14.99 5.26 -11.03
C VAL A 294 -15.43 4.12 -10.11
N ARG A 295 -15.30 4.26 -8.78
CA ARG A 295 -15.72 3.25 -7.79
C ARG A 295 -15.15 1.85 -8.08
N CYS A 296 -13.86 1.78 -8.36
CA CYS A 296 -13.17 0.56 -8.78
C CYS A 296 -12.99 -0.50 -7.68
N LYS A 297 -13.28 -0.20 -6.43
CA LYS A 297 -13.25 -1.16 -5.31
C LYS A 297 -14.59 -1.86 -5.12
N ALA A 298 -14.56 -3.10 -4.60
CA ALA A 298 -15.77 -3.86 -4.32
C ALA A 298 -15.59 -4.78 -3.11
N ASP A 299 -16.68 -4.95 -2.36
CA ASP A 299 -16.81 -6.05 -1.41
C ASP A 299 -17.32 -7.29 -2.15
N LEU A 300 -16.78 -8.44 -1.79
CA LEU A 300 -17.04 -9.73 -2.41
C LEU A 300 -17.62 -10.71 -1.38
N GLU A 301 -18.44 -11.62 -1.85
CA GLU A 301 -18.96 -12.74 -1.04
C GLU A 301 -18.59 -14.07 -1.70
N PHE A 302 -18.06 -14.99 -0.91
CA PHE A 302 -17.64 -16.32 -1.34
C PHE A 302 -18.33 -17.41 -0.50
N ALA A 303 -18.58 -18.56 -1.13
CA ALA A 303 -19.05 -19.76 -0.43
C ALA A 303 -17.92 -20.47 0.35
N ASP A 304 -16.66 -20.17 0.03
CA ASP A 304 -15.48 -20.74 0.67
C ASP A 304 -15.47 -20.50 2.18
N SER A 305 -15.23 -21.56 2.96
CA SER A 305 -15.20 -21.53 4.42
C SER A 305 -14.17 -20.53 4.99
N ARG A 306 -13.10 -20.25 4.26
CA ARG A 306 -12.07 -19.26 4.63
C ARG A 306 -12.62 -17.84 4.72
N PHE A 307 -13.69 -17.53 3.97
CA PHE A 307 -14.41 -16.26 4.00
C PHE A 307 -15.66 -16.28 4.87
N LYS A 308 -16.02 -17.40 5.46
CA LYS A 308 -17.28 -17.58 6.18
C LYS A 308 -17.48 -16.49 7.24
N GLY A 309 -18.56 -15.73 7.08
CA GLY A 309 -18.90 -14.61 7.97
C GLY A 309 -18.10 -13.31 7.72
N GLN A 310 -17.21 -13.28 6.72
CA GLN A 310 -16.45 -12.09 6.36
C GLN A 310 -16.61 -11.77 4.86
N LYS A 311 -16.82 -10.50 4.54
CA LYS A 311 -16.78 -10.05 3.14
C LYS A 311 -15.33 -9.95 2.69
N GLY A 312 -14.98 -10.59 1.58
CA GLY A 312 -13.74 -10.35 0.88
C GLY A 312 -13.70 -8.97 0.23
N VAL A 313 -12.54 -8.53 -0.19
CA VAL A 313 -12.34 -7.31 -0.96
C VAL A 313 -11.70 -7.64 -2.30
N ARG A 314 -12.15 -6.96 -3.35
CA ARG A 314 -11.61 -7.15 -4.70
C ARG A 314 -10.16 -6.68 -4.77
N PRO A 315 -9.21 -7.55 -5.17
CA PRO A 315 -7.82 -7.18 -5.38
C PRO A 315 -7.66 -6.12 -6.47
N GLU A 316 -6.56 -5.39 -6.45
CA GLU A 316 -6.10 -4.55 -7.55
C GLU A 316 -5.37 -5.40 -8.61
N PHE A 317 -4.97 -4.78 -9.71
CA PHE A 317 -4.27 -5.44 -10.81
C PHE A 317 -2.97 -6.12 -10.37
N GLU A 318 -2.08 -5.40 -9.71
CA GLU A 318 -0.77 -5.90 -9.31
C GLU A 318 -0.81 -7.11 -8.36
N PRO A 319 -1.66 -7.16 -7.30
CA PRO A 319 -1.82 -8.36 -6.50
C PRO A 319 -2.27 -9.59 -7.29
N MET A 320 -3.15 -9.40 -8.31
CA MET A 320 -3.58 -10.50 -9.19
C MET A 320 -2.40 -11.11 -9.94
N LEU A 321 -1.48 -10.29 -10.40
CA LEU A 321 -0.28 -10.75 -11.09
C LEU A 321 0.73 -11.37 -10.12
N ALA A 322 1.00 -10.70 -9.01
CA ALA A 322 2.05 -11.11 -8.08
C ALA A 322 1.74 -12.41 -7.34
N LEU A 323 0.49 -12.58 -6.86
CA LEU A 323 0.05 -13.79 -6.16
C LEU A 323 -0.52 -14.86 -7.12
N GLY A 324 -0.97 -14.47 -8.31
CA GLY A 324 -1.48 -15.36 -9.35
C GLY A 324 -0.37 -15.88 -10.25
N ALA A 325 -0.28 -15.33 -11.48
CA ALA A 325 0.62 -15.82 -12.53
C ALA A 325 2.08 -15.94 -12.10
N ARG A 326 2.61 -14.96 -11.34
CA ARG A 326 4.01 -15.00 -10.86
C ARG A 326 4.30 -16.20 -9.95
N CYS A 327 3.30 -16.65 -9.18
CA CYS A 327 3.39 -17.85 -8.35
C CYS A 327 2.82 -19.11 -9.03
N GLY A 328 2.31 -19.01 -10.27
CA GLY A 328 1.66 -20.10 -10.98
C GLY A 328 0.31 -20.51 -10.37
N LEU A 329 -0.35 -19.65 -9.60
CA LEU A 329 -1.63 -19.93 -8.95
C LEU A 329 -2.81 -19.60 -9.87
N SER A 330 -3.64 -20.61 -10.18
CA SER A 330 -4.81 -20.49 -11.04
C SER A 330 -6.16 -20.47 -10.29
N ASP A 331 -6.17 -20.72 -8.98
CA ASP A 331 -7.39 -20.65 -8.16
C ASP A 331 -7.68 -19.22 -7.72
N LEU A 332 -8.68 -18.61 -8.37
CA LEU A 332 -9.08 -17.22 -8.14
C LEU A 332 -9.57 -16.97 -6.70
N GLU A 333 -10.30 -17.89 -6.08
CA GLU A 333 -10.78 -17.69 -4.69
C GLU A 333 -9.62 -17.73 -3.70
N THR A 334 -8.68 -18.65 -3.87
CA THR A 334 -7.44 -18.68 -3.09
C THR A 334 -6.63 -17.40 -3.30
N LEU A 335 -6.49 -16.92 -4.53
CA LEU A 335 -5.76 -15.68 -4.84
C LEU A 335 -6.37 -14.49 -4.08
N VAL A 336 -7.70 -14.31 -4.16
CA VAL A 336 -8.40 -13.22 -3.43
C VAL A 336 -8.21 -13.36 -1.92
N TYR A 337 -8.28 -14.58 -1.40
CA TYR A 337 -8.04 -14.84 0.03
C TYR A 337 -6.63 -14.42 0.45
N LEU A 338 -5.60 -14.79 -0.31
CA LEU A 338 -4.20 -14.47 -0.02
C LEU A 338 -3.93 -12.95 -0.06
N ASP A 339 -4.50 -12.23 -1.03
CA ASP A 339 -4.40 -10.76 -1.08
C ASP A 339 -5.07 -10.10 0.14
N ASN A 340 -6.26 -10.59 0.51
CA ASN A 340 -6.97 -10.11 1.70
C ASN A 340 -6.19 -10.43 2.99
N LEU A 341 -5.54 -11.59 3.05
CA LEU A 341 -4.65 -11.96 4.16
C LEU A 341 -3.45 -11.01 4.26
N CYS A 342 -2.80 -10.69 3.14
CA CYS A 342 -1.73 -9.69 3.09
C CYS A 342 -2.22 -8.33 3.62
N SER A 343 -3.39 -7.88 3.18
CA SER A 343 -4.01 -6.62 3.64
C SER A 343 -4.27 -6.62 5.15
N ARG A 344 -4.81 -7.70 5.69
CA ARG A 344 -5.06 -7.87 7.14
C ARG A 344 -3.75 -7.87 7.95
N LEU A 345 -2.74 -8.58 7.47
CA LEU A 345 -1.43 -8.64 8.12
C LEU A 345 -0.59 -7.36 7.92
N GLY A 346 -1.05 -6.44 7.07
CA GLY A 346 -0.38 -5.17 6.79
C GLY A 346 0.94 -5.35 6.04
N ILE A 347 0.97 -6.23 5.04
CA ILE A 347 2.14 -6.52 4.21
C ILE A 347 1.86 -6.28 2.73
N ASP A 348 2.87 -5.85 1.98
CA ASP A 348 2.76 -5.59 0.54
C ASP A 348 2.55 -6.89 -0.25
N SER A 349 1.37 -7.07 -0.85
CA SER A 349 1.03 -8.27 -1.63
C SER A 349 1.92 -8.44 -2.87
N ILE A 350 2.46 -7.35 -3.43
CA ILE A 350 3.37 -7.41 -4.59
C ILE A 350 4.72 -7.99 -4.18
N SER A 351 5.34 -7.45 -3.13
CA SER A 351 6.60 -8.00 -2.59
C SER A 351 6.39 -9.41 -2.05
N THR A 352 5.27 -9.66 -1.38
CA THR A 352 4.90 -11.00 -0.89
C THR A 352 4.86 -12.04 -2.02
N GLY A 353 4.11 -11.77 -3.10
CA GLY A 353 4.06 -12.67 -4.25
C GLY A 353 5.42 -12.85 -4.91
N SER A 354 6.22 -11.77 -4.98
CA SER A 354 7.56 -11.82 -5.58
C SER A 354 8.53 -12.70 -4.78
N VAL A 355 8.57 -12.56 -3.44
CA VAL A 355 9.48 -13.39 -2.61
C VAL A 355 9.02 -14.85 -2.55
N ILE A 356 7.70 -15.10 -2.62
CA ILE A 356 7.15 -16.48 -2.70
C ILE A 356 7.51 -17.09 -4.05
N ALA A 357 7.28 -16.39 -5.16
CA ALA A 357 7.64 -16.87 -6.49
C ALA A 357 9.14 -17.13 -6.62
N PHE A 358 9.97 -16.26 -6.04
CA PHE A 358 11.41 -16.51 -5.95
C PHE A 358 11.73 -17.79 -5.18
N ALA A 359 11.08 -18.02 -4.03
CA ALA A 359 11.29 -19.27 -3.28
C ALA A 359 10.80 -20.50 -4.04
N MET A 360 9.67 -20.41 -4.75
CA MET A 360 9.16 -21.47 -5.64
C MET A 360 10.12 -21.75 -6.79
N ASP A 361 10.72 -20.71 -7.39
CA ASP A 361 11.73 -20.85 -8.45
C ASP A 361 12.97 -21.59 -7.96
N LEU A 362 13.47 -21.22 -6.77
CA LEU A 362 14.61 -21.92 -6.16
C LEU A 362 14.28 -23.38 -5.80
N PHE A 363 13.06 -23.66 -5.35
CA PHE A 363 12.61 -25.00 -5.03
C PHE A 363 12.49 -25.88 -6.29
N ASP A 364 11.88 -25.38 -7.35
CA ASP A 364 11.77 -26.06 -8.63
C ASP A 364 13.15 -26.39 -9.25
N ARG A 365 14.12 -25.47 -9.08
CA ARG A 365 15.53 -25.68 -9.47
C ARG A 365 16.33 -26.55 -8.50
N LYS A 366 15.73 -27.04 -7.41
CA LYS A 366 16.40 -27.82 -6.37
C LYS A 366 17.55 -27.07 -5.66
N ILE A 367 17.52 -25.74 -5.69
CA ILE A 367 18.42 -24.88 -4.90
C ILE A 367 17.93 -24.84 -3.45
N LEU A 368 16.61 -24.76 -3.24
CA LEU A 368 15.95 -25.02 -1.95
C LEU A 368 15.40 -26.46 -1.94
N THR A 369 15.56 -27.13 -0.82
CA THR A 369 15.05 -28.48 -0.58
C THR A 369 13.84 -28.44 0.36
N THR A 370 13.14 -29.54 0.51
CA THR A 370 12.05 -29.68 1.47
C THR A 370 12.53 -29.48 2.92
N GLU A 371 13.77 -29.80 3.23
CA GLU A 371 14.39 -29.53 4.52
C GLU A 371 14.57 -28.03 4.75
N ASP A 372 15.10 -27.28 3.75
CA ASP A 372 15.26 -25.83 3.81
C ASP A 372 13.91 -25.11 4.02
N THR A 373 12.82 -25.65 3.48
CA THR A 373 11.47 -25.08 3.59
C THR A 373 10.71 -25.49 4.87
N GLY A 374 11.32 -26.35 5.72
CA GLY A 374 10.66 -26.88 6.91
C GLY A 374 9.50 -27.82 6.58
N GLY A 375 9.60 -28.57 5.48
CA GLY A 375 8.60 -29.54 5.03
C GLY A 375 7.52 -28.96 4.09
N LEU A 376 7.60 -27.65 3.72
CA LEU A 376 6.65 -27.06 2.78
C LEU A 376 6.97 -27.50 1.34
N ASP A 377 5.94 -27.93 0.62
CA ASP A 377 5.99 -28.13 -0.82
C ASP A 377 5.78 -26.79 -1.55
N LEU A 378 6.86 -26.24 -2.12
CA LEU A 378 6.84 -24.99 -2.87
C LEU A 378 6.70 -25.21 -4.38
N SER A 379 6.01 -26.26 -4.82
CA SER A 379 5.63 -26.41 -6.22
C SER A 379 4.77 -25.22 -6.67
N TRP A 380 4.88 -24.88 -7.95
CA TRP A 380 4.14 -23.75 -8.55
C TRP A 380 2.63 -23.91 -8.30
N GLY A 381 1.97 -22.82 -7.89
CA GLY A 381 0.53 -22.78 -7.66
C GLY A 381 0.05 -23.38 -6.33
N ASN A 382 0.94 -23.81 -5.45
CA ASN A 382 0.55 -24.37 -4.15
C ASN A 382 0.05 -23.28 -3.19
N GLY A 383 -1.22 -22.93 -3.29
CA GLY A 383 -1.86 -21.88 -2.48
C GLY A 383 -1.80 -22.12 -0.96
N LYS A 384 -1.77 -23.41 -0.52
CA LYS A 384 -1.66 -23.73 0.90
C LYS A 384 -0.26 -23.39 1.45
N SER A 385 0.78 -23.69 0.71
CA SER A 385 2.15 -23.30 1.07
C SER A 385 2.34 -21.79 1.00
N MET A 386 1.72 -21.10 0.03
CA MET A 386 1.70 -19.64 -0.03
C MET A 386 1.08 -19.02 1.21
N GLU A 387 -0.09 -19.51 1.66
CA GLU A 387 -0.72 -19.04 2.90
C GLU A 387 0.20 -19.23 4.11
N THR A 388 0.83 -20.40 4.23
CA THR A 388 1.75 -20.69 5.32
C THR A 388 2.94 -19.70 5.31
N LEU A 389 3.57 -19.47 4.16
CA LEU A 389 4.66 -18.50 4.03
C LEU A 389 4.24 -17.08 4.36
N ILE A 390 3.05 -16.65 3.95
CA ILE A 390 2.51 -15.32 4.28
C ILE A 390 2.39 -15.14 5.80
N ARG A 391 1.87 -16.15 6.50
CA ARG A 391 1.76 -16.14 7.96
C ARG A 391 3.13 -16.17 8.63
N GLN A 392 4.04 -17.02 8.17
CA GLN A 392 5.43 -17.07 8.65
C GLN A 392 6.18 -15.74 8.46
N MET A 393 6.00 -15.07 7.32
CA MET A 393 6.59 -13.73 7.10
C MET A 393 6.07 -12.72 8.11
N ALA A 394 4.76 -12.74 8.40
CA ALA A 394 4.16 -11.81 9.35
C ALA A 394 4.52 -12.12 10.81
N SER A 395 4.78 -13.39 11.18
CA SER A 395 5.22 -13.79 12.52
C SER A 395 6.74 -13.76 12.71
N GLY A 396 7.51 -13.76 11.62
CA GLY A 396 8.97 -13.81 11.65
C GLY A 396 9.52 -15.22 11.89
N GLU A 397 8.85 -16.26 11.37
CA GLU A 397 9.18 -17.67 11.62
C GLU A 397 9.62 -18.39 10.35
N GLY A 398 10.32 -19.52 10.52
CA GLY A 398 10.69 -20.44 9.43
C GLY A 398 11.34 -19.76 8.22
N LEU A 399 11.07 -20.27 7.02
CA LEU A 399 11.51 -19.66 5.76
C LEU A 399 10.93 -18.25 5.60
N GLY A 400 9.73 -18.00 6.14
CA GLY A 400 9.12 -16.69 6.12
C GLY A 400 9.95 -15.58 6.79
N ALA A 401 10.71 -15.89 7.84
CA ALA A 401 11.64 -14.95 8.47
C ALA A 401 12.74 -14.46 7.51
N ILE A 402 13.20 -15.33 6.61
CA ILE A 402 14.19 -14.99 5.57
C ILE A 402 13.51 -14.15 4.48
N LEU A 403 12.36 -14.61 3.97
CA LEU A 403 11.62 -13.94 2.90
C LEU A 403 11.10 -12.55 3.31
N SER A 404 10.82 -12.33 4.60
CA SER A 404 10.40 -11.04 5.15
C SER A 404 11.42 -9.90 4.96
N LYS A 405 12.66 -10.24 4.60
CA LYS A 405 13.75 -9.28 4.30
C LYS A 405 13.70 -8.73 2.86
N GLY A 406 12.74 -9.18 2.03
CA GLY A 406 12.69 -8.88 0.61
C GLY A 406 13.66 -9.73 -0.21
N VAL A 407 13.40 -9.82 -1.52
CA VAL A 407 14.09 -10.78 -2.40
C VAL A 407 15.61 -10.62 -2.41
N ARG A 408 16.14 -9.39 -2.40
CA ARG A 408 17.58 -9.12 -2.40
C ARG A 408 18.30 -9.70 -1.18
N GLN A 409 17.76 -9.43 0.02
CA GLN A 409 18.38 -9.92 1.25
C GLN A 409 18.14 -11.41 1.45
N ALA A 410 16.93 -11.89 1.11
CA ALA A 410 16.61 -13.31 1.15
C ALA A 410 17.58 -14.13 0.28
N ALA A 411 17.86 -13.68 -0.94
CA ALA A 411 18.81 -14.33 -1.83
C ALA A 411 20.22 -14.41 -1.25
N ARG A 412 20.70 -13.34 -0.62
CA ARG A 412 22.00 -13.31 0.06
C ARG A 412 22.08 -14.27 1.25
N ILE A 413 21.02 -14.34 2.04
CA ILE A 413 20.96 -15.24 3.21
C ILE A 413 20.92 -16.71 2.74
N ILE A 414 20.16 -17.02 1.71
CA ILE A 414 20.05 -18.37 1.13
C ILE A 414 21.39 -18.77 0.51
N GLY A 415 22.11 -17.84 -0.13
CA GLY A 415 23.34 -18.15 -0.83
C GLY A 415 23.11 -19.05 -2.05
N ARG A 416 24.01 -19.99 -2.35
CA ARG A 416 23.88 -21.00 -3.43
C ARG A 416 23.56 -20.38 -4.80
N ASN A 417 24.12 -19.21 -5.09
CA ASN A 417 23.85 -18.40 -6.30
C ASN A 417 22.37 -17.95 -6.45
N ALA A 418 21.59 -17.91 -5.38
CA ALA A 418 20.19 -17.51 -5.41
C ALA A 418 19.99 -16.06 -5.89
N GLU A 419 21.01 -15.19 -5.77
CA GLU A 419 20.95 -13.79 -6.24
C GLU A 419 20.68 -13.69 -7.75
N HIS A 420 21.09 -14.70 -8.54
CA HIS A 420 20.80 -14.75 -9.98
C HIS A 420 19.30 -14.80 -10.30
N TYR A 421 18.50 -15.32 -9.40
CA TYR A 421 17.04 -15.49 -9.57
C TYR A 421 16.22 -14.41 -8.87
N ALA A 422 16.86 -13.47 -8.20
CA ALA A 422 16.23 -12.42 -7.43
C ALA A 422 15.86 -11.21 -8.31
N ALA A 423 14.61 -11.15 -8.79
CA ALA A 423 14.13 -10.09 -9.68
C ALA A 423 13.82 -8.80 -8.90
N HIS A 424 14.73 -7.83 -8.91
CA HIS A 424 14.56 -6.55 -8.21
C HIS A 424 15.35 -5.40 -8.84
N VAL A 425 14.95 -4.18 -8.54
CA VAL A 425 15.71 -2.95 -8.81
C VAL A 425 16.03 -2.27 -7.48
N LYS A 426 17.32 -2.16 -7.12
CA LYS A 426 17.81 -1.59 -5.84
C LYS A 426 17.20 -2.21 -4.58
N GLY A 427 16.71 -3.45 -4.65
CA GLY A 427 16.11 -4.17 -3.54
C GLY A 427 14.58 -4.08 -3.49
N LEU A 428 13.97 -3.31 -4.39
CA LEU A 428 12.51 -3.31 -4.56
C LEU A 428 12.17 -4.33 -5.65
N GLU A 429 11.34 -5.29 -5.33
CA GLU A 429 10.86 -6.32 -6.25
C GLU A 429 10.20 -5.67 -7.48
N MET A 430 10.34 -6.25 -8.65
CA MET A 430 9.74 -5.73 -9.88
C MET A 430 8.21 -5.86 -9.85
N THR A 431 7.52 -5.01 -10.61
CA THR A 431 6.05 -5.05 -10.76
C THR A 431 5.58 -6.26 -11.57
N GLY A 432 4.28 -6.43 -11.74
CA GLY A 432 3.68 -7.57 -12.43
C GLY A 432 3.92 -7.62 -13.94
N TYR A 433 4.48 -6.57 -14.50
CA TYR A 433 4.78 -6.51 -15.93
C TYR A 433 6.13 -7.15 -16.26
N HIS A 434 6.11 -8.07 -17.24
CA HIS A 434 7.35 -8.60 -17.80
C HIS A 434 8.05 -7.52 -18.65
N PRO A 435 9.31 -7.20 -18.42
CA PRO A 435 9.97 -6.06 -19.07
C PRO A 435 10.21 -6.25 -20.58
N ASP A 436 10.29 -7.49 -21.08
CA ASP A 436 10.65 -7.79 -22.46
C ASP A 436 9.75 -7.11 -23.51
N ASN A 437 8.43 -7.01 -23.22
CA ASN A 437 7.48 -6.40 -24.13
C ASN A 437 7.07 -4.97 -23.75
N ILE A 438 7.73 -4.38 -22.73
CA ILE A 438 7.47 -2.98 -22.31
C ILE A 438 8.78 -2.20 -22.27
N MET A 439 9.27 -1.75 -23.43
CA MET A 439 10.55 -1.05 -23.56
C MET A 439 10.73 0.12 -22.57
N GLY A 440 9.70 0.91 -22.31
CA GLY A 440 9.78 2.03 -21.36
C GLY A 440 10.04 1.57 -19.93
N THR A 441 9.43 0.46 -19.52
CA THR A 441 9.65 -0.14 -18.18
C THR A 441 11.05 -0.79 -18.11
N ALA A 442 11.45 -1.54 -19.16
CA ALA A 442 12.77 -2.14 -19.24
C ALA A 442 13.88 -1.08 -19.16
N LEU A 443 13.75 0.01 -19.92
CA LEU A 443 14.69 1.13 -19.87
C LEU A 443 14.71 1.75 -18.47
N GLY A 444 13.56 2.01 -17.86
CA GLY A 444 13.46 2.55 -16.51
C GLY A 444 14.17 1.69 -15.46
N TYR A 445 14.02 0.37 -15.55
CA TYR A 445 14.71 -0.56 -14.65
C TYR A 445 16.22 -0.61 -14.88
N SER A 446 16.67 -0.55 -16.16
CA SER A 446 18.09 -0.64 -16.52
C SER A 446 18.90 0.60 -16.12
N VAL A 447 18.27 1.78 -16.17
CA VAL A 447 18.93 3.07 -15.87
C VAL A 447 18.64 3.57 -14.46
N ALA A 448 17.94 2.80 -13.63
CA ALA A 448 17.73 3.15 -12.22
C ALA A 448 19.08 3.18 -11.50
N THR A 449 19.61 4.37 -11.24
CA THR A 449 20.92 4.61 -10.61
C THR A 449 20.82 4.73 -9.09
#